data_51470df26b0d7376dde8b1df2cfbc49b
#
_entry.id   51470df26b0d7376dde8b1df2cfbc49b
#
_cell.length_a   1.000
_cell.length_b   1.000
_cell.length_c   1.000
_cell.angle_alpha   90.00
_cell.angle_beta   90.00
_cell.angle_gamma   90.00
#
_symmetry.space_group_name_H-M   'P 1'
#
loop_
_entity.id
_entity.type
_entity.pdbx_description
1 polymer ?
#
loop_
_entity_poly.entity_id
_entity_poly.type
_entity_poly.pdbx_seq_one_letter_code
_entity_poly.pdbx_strand_id
1 'polypeptide(L)'
;MQKVAIVSAYRSAIGSFGGSLKDINIADLGAQVLEAALQNKHIPADLIDEVIFGNVLSSGHGQNIARQIALKAGLPETTSAYCVNKVCGSGLKSVLLAAQSILLGDNDVVVAGGIEIMSQAAYLSKSSRFGSKFGHISLEDSMLTDGLTDAFNDYHMGITAENVAERYQISREAQDAFAYSSQEKAAKAIAEGRFADEIIPIKLQSRKGESIFDQDEYPRLTPLDKLATLRPAFKKDGTVTAANASGINDGCAVLVLISEEKAKQLNIEPLAYIESYATSGLDPALMGMGPVTASKKALEKIGKTIEDIDLFELNEAFAAQSIPVVKQLGVEPTKVNVNGGAIALGHPIGASGSRILVTLIHELIKQDKELGLCALCIGGGQGISLIVSNAQKQ
;
A
#
# COMPACT_ATOMS: atom_id res chain seq x y z
N MET A 1 -6.28 28.60 2.83
CA MET A 1 -6.13 27.41 3.69
C MET A 1 -4.70 26.93 3.57
N GLN A 2 -4.10 26.49 4.67
CA GLN A 2 -2.76 25.89 4.66
C GLN A 2 -2.76 24.66 3.76
N LYS A 3 -1.76 24.55 2.86
CA LYS A 3 -1.58 23.36 2.02
C LYS A 3 -0.60 22.39 2.69
N VAL A 4 -0.79 21.12 2.44
CA VAL A 4 0.12 20.07 2.87
C VAL A 4 0.92 19.58 1.68
N ALA A 5 2.23 19.75 1.75
CA ALA A 5 3.16 19.31 0.74
C ALA A 5 3.75 17.94 1.08
N ILE A 6 3.98 17.12 0.07
CA ILE A 6 4.79 15.91 0.14
C ILE A 6 6.14 16.25 -0.47
N VAL A 7 7.20 16.19 0.33
CA VAL A 7 8.55 16.59 -0.08
C VAL A 7 9.47 15.39 -0.33
N SER A 8 9.11 14.22 0.17
CA SER A 8 9.85 12.97 -0.02
C SER A 8 8.89 11.80 -0.16
N ALA A 9 9.17 10.87 -1.08
CA ALA A 9 8.33 9.71 -1.36
C ALA A 9 9.21 8.57 -1.88
N TYR A 10 9.43 7.54 -1.05
CA TYR A 10 10.29 6.39 -1.37
C TYR A 10 9.70 5.08 -0.85
N ARG A 11 10.16 3.96 -1.41
CA ARG A 11 9.78 2.62 -0.98
C ARG A 11 10.93 1.64 -1.05
N SER A 12 10.83 0.53 -0.36
CA SER A 12 11.63 -0.64 -0.69
C SER A 12 11.12 -1.28 -1.99
N ALA A 13 11.92 -2.10 -2.63
CA ALA A 13 11.37 -3.11 -3.52
C ALA A 13 10.42 -4.03 -2.74
N ILE A 14 9.48 -4.69 -3.43
CA ILE A 14 8.49 -5.58 -2.84
C ILE A 14 9.01 -7.02 -2.86
N GLY A 15 9.08 -7.63 -1.68
CA GLY A 15 9.48 -9.01 -1.49
C GLY A 15 8.32 -9.99 -1.71
N SER A 16 8.64 -11.18 -2.21
CA SER A 16 7.73 -12.31 -2.26
C SER A 16 7.59 -12.98 -0.89
N PHE A 17 6.49 -13.68 -0.66
CA PHE A 17 6.29 -14.49 0.53
C PHE A 17 7.41 -15.55 0.67
N GLY A 18 8.11 -15.50 1.81
CA GLY A 18 9.29 -16.35 2.04
C GLY A 18 10.50 -15.98 1.18
N GLY A 19 10.48 -14.81 0.51
CA GLY A 19 11.54 -14.29 -0.36
C GLY A 19 12.65 -13.56 0.38
N SER A 20 13.21 -12.55 -0.31
CA SER A 20 14.43 -11.85 0.15
C SER A 20 14.26 -11.09 1.47
N LEU A 21 13.06 -10.57 1.76
CA LEU A 21 12.79 -9.77 2.96
C LEU A 21 12.35 -10.61 4.18
N LYS A 22 12.18 -11.93 4.06
CA LYS A 22 11.61 -12.77 5.11
C LYS A 22 12.37 -12.77 6.45
N ASP A 23 13.67 -12.52 6.43
CA ASP A 23 14.54 -12.61 7.61
C ASP A 23 15.00 -11.24 8.13
N ILE A 24 14.67 -10.13 7.45
CA ILE A 24 15.02 -8.79 7.91
C ILE A 24 14.16 -8.38 9.11
N ASN A 25 14.76 -7.73 10.10
CA ASN A 25 13.95 -7.12 11.16
C ASN A 25 13.07 -6.02 10.56
N ILE A 26 11.77 -6.02 10.87
CA ILE A 26 10.80 -5.07 10.30
C ILE A 26 11.19 -3.61 10.56
N ALA A 27 11.72 -3.30 11.74
CA ALA A 27 12.14 -1.94 12.07
C ALA A 27 13.44 -1.55 11.33
N ASP A 28 14.33 -2.50 11.00
CA ASP A 28 15.52 -2.23 10.21
C ASP A 28 15.17 -1.96 8.74
N LEU A 29 14.17 -2.65 8.19
CA LEU A 29 13.64 -2.34 6.85
C LEU A 29 13.08 -0.91 6.80
N GLY A 30 12.19 -0.57 7.74
CA GLY A 30 11.58 0.76 7.80
C GLY A 30 12.61 1.88 8.04
N ALA A 31 13.60 1.62 8.90
CA ALA A 31 14.65 2.59 9.20
C ALA A 31 15.51 2.91 7.98
N GLN A 32 15.93 1.90 7.19
CA GLN A 32 16.69 2.12 5.97
C GLN A 32 15.93 2.96 4.94
N VAL A 33 14.62 2.71 4.76
CA VAL A 33 13.81 3.50 3.84
C VAL A 33 13.61 4.93 4.36
N LEU A 34 13.35 5.11 5.65
CA LEU A 34 13.17 6.43 6.26
C LEU A 34 14.47 7.25 6.23
N GLU A 35 15.59 6.66 6.60
CA GLU A 35 16.90 7.32 6.56
C GLU A 35 17.22 7.81 5.16
N ALA A 36 17.07 6.96 4.15
CA ALA A 36 17.28 7.34 2.76
C ALA A 36 16.28 8.41 2.28
N ALA A 37 15.01 8.34 2.70
CA ALA A 37 13.99 9.33 2.36
C ALA A 37 14.34 10.73 2.90
N LEU A 38 14.95 10.81 4.07
CA LEU A 38 15.43 12.08 4.64
C LEU A 38 16.71 12.56 3.95
N GLN A 39 17.69 11.67 3.78
CA GLN A 39 19.00 12.00 3.18
C GLN A 39 18.89 12.47 1.74
N ASN A 40 18.10 11.78 0.91
CA ASN A 40 17.91 12.12 -0.51
C ASN A 40 17.25 13.49 -0.73
N LYS A 41 16.59 14.03 0.28
CA LYS A 41 15.94 15.35 0.26
C LYS A 41 16.57 16.35 1.21
N HIS A 42 17.70 15.98 1.83
CA HIS A 42 18.42 16.82 2.79
C HIS A 42 17.53 17.35 3.92
N ILE A 43 16.59 16.52 4.39
CA ILE A 43 15.68 16.88 5.50
C ILE A 43 16.36 16.52 6.82
N PRO A 44 16.65 17.48 7.68
CA PRO A 44 17.22 17.21 9.01
C PRO A 44 16.28 16.36 9.87
N ALA A 45 16.83 15.37 10.55
CA ALA A 45 16.06 14.45 11.37
C ALA A 45 15.37 15.13 12.58
N ASP A 46 15.95 16.19 13.09
CA ASP A 46 15.44 17.00 14.21
C ASP A 46 14.23 17.87 13.86
N LEU A 47 13.90 17.98 12.58
CA LEU A 47 12.69 18.65 12.12
C LEU A 47 11.44 17.75 12.19
N ILE A 48 11.60 16.45 12.39
CA ILE A 48 10.47 15.52 12.37
C ILE A 48 9.73 15.54 13.69
N ASP A 49 8.51 16.05 13.69
CA ASP A 49 7.64 16.14 14.86
C ASP A 49 7.03 14.78 15.22
N GLU A 50 6.57 14.04 14.20
CA GLU A 50 5.85 12.79 14.41
C GLU A 50 6.10 11.76 13.28
N VAL A 51 5.99 10.47 13.62
CA VAL A 51 6.11 9.35 12.69
C VAL A 51 4.86 8.46 12.79
N ILE A 52 4.15 8.26 11.68
CA ILE A 52 2.93 7.45 11.62
C ILE A 52 3.10 6.33 10.58
N PHE A 53 3.06 5.07 11.02
CA PHE A 53 3.15 3.93 10.11
C PHE A 53 1.88 3.08 10.10
N GLY A 54 1.41 2.75 8.90
CA GLY A 54 0.46 1.66 8.70
C GLY A 54 1.13 0.31 8.92
N ASN A 55 0.55 -0.51 9.80
CA ASN A 55 0.97 -1.89 9.99
C ASN A 55 -0.20 -2.72 10.52
N VAL A 56 -0.40 -3.92 10.00
CA VAL A 56 -1.53 -4.80 10.30
C VAL A 56 -1.09 -5.98 11.17
N LEU A 57 -0.04 -6.68 10.75
CA LEU A 57 0.44 -7.91 11.38
C LEU A 57 1.58 -7.59 12.37
N SER A 58 1.23 -6.94 13.47
CA SER A 58 2.22 -6.41 14.44
C SER A 58 2.68 -7.43 15.49
N SER A 59 2.04 -8.60 15.58
CA SER A 59 2.32 -9.58 16.63
C SER A 59 3.75 -10.12 16.53
N GLY A 60 4.49 -10.08 17.65
CA GLY A 60 5.86 -10.59 17.73
C GLY A 60 6.96 -9.60 17.37
N HIS A 61 6.63 -8.43 16.82
CA HIS A 61 7.61 -7.40 16.42
C HIS A 61 7.99 -6.41 17.54
N GLY A 62 7.48 -6.59 18.74
CA GLY A 62 7.71 -5.68 19.86
C GLY A 62 6.73 -4.52 19.91
N GLN A 63 7.02 -3.55 20.76
CA GLN A 63 6.16 -2.39 20.96
C GLN A 63 6.33 -1.39 19.81
N ASN A 64 5.22 -0.89 19.25
CA ASN A 64 5.16 0.29 18.41
C ASN A 64 6.26 0.35 17.31
N ILE A 65 6.03 -0.37 16.23
CA ILE A 65 6.98 -0.49 15.11
C ILE A 65 7.39 0.89 14.57
N ALA A 66 6.48 1.87 14.49
CA ALA A 66 6.80 3.23 14.06
C ALA A 66 7.84 3.89 14.97
N ARG A 67 7.75 3.69 16.28
CA ARG A 67 8.73 4.21 17.24
C ARG A 67 10.10 3.53 17.08
N GLN A 68 10.10 2.22 16.85
CA GLN A 68 11.35 1.48 16.60
C GLN A 68 12.02 1.97 15.32
N ILE A 69 11.26 2.18 14.24
CA ILE A 69 11.75 2.73 12.97
C ILE A 69 12.34 4.13 13.18
N ALA A 70 11.61 5.02 13.85
CA ALA A 70 12.06 6.39 14.11
C ALA A 70 13.42 6.44 14.79
N LEU A 71 13.57 5.71 15.89
CA LEU A 71 14.84 5.71 16.65
C LEU A 71 15.99 5.04 15.90
N LYS A 72 15.71 3.94 15.18
CA LYS A 72 16.72 3.26 14.36
C LYS A 72 17.18 4.11 13.16
N ALA A 73 16.31 4.93 12.60
CA ALA A 73 16.63 5.90 11.54
C ALA A 73 17.32 7.17 12.06
N GLY A 74 17.65 7.24 13.35
CA GLY A 74 18.38 8.34 13.95
C GLY A 74 17.54 9.58 14.27
N LEU A 75 16.21 9.48 14.33
CA LEU A 75 15.37 10.59 14.77
C LEU A 75 15.54 10.82 16.28
N PRO A 76 15.36 12.07 16.76
CA PRO A 76 15.45 12.39 18.19
C PRO A 76 14.47 11.57 19.05
N GLU A 77 14.83 11.33 20.29
CA GLU A 77 13.96 10.69 21.28
C GLU A 77 12.69 11.51 21.58
N THR A 78 12.69 12.78 21.27
CA THR A 78 11.56 13.71 21.40
C THR A 78 10.51 13.54 20.30
N THR A 79 10.86 12.96 19.13
CA THR A 79 9.92 12.71 18.05
C THR A 79 8.85 11.70 18.49
N SER A 80 7.57 12.07 18.41
CA SER A 80 6.45 11.15 18.69
C SER A 80 6.29 10.11 17.59
N ALA A 81 5.72 8.92 17.92
CA ALA A 81 5.47 7.92 16.90
C ALA A 81 4.34 6.96 17.28
N TYR A 82 3.54 6.50 16.29
CA TYR A 82 2.54 5.45 16.50
C TYR A 82 2.23 4.69 15.21
N CYS A 83 1.62 3.51 15.37
CA CYS A 83 1.11 2.71 14.26
C CYS A 83 -0.41 2.84 14.12
N VAL A 84 -0.91 2.71 12.89
CA VAL A 84 -2.33 2.66 12.58
C VAL A 84 -2.67 1.38 11.82
N ASN A 85 -3.77 0.73 12.21
CA ASN A 85 -4.33 -0.41 11.51
C ASN A 85 -5.68 -0.03 10.91
N LYS A 86 -5.77 -0.03 9.59
CA LYS A 86 -6.97 0.05 8.77
C LYS A 86 -6.91 -1.01 7.66
N VAL A 87 -6.40 -2.19 7.99
CA VAL A 87 -6.14 -3.30 7.06
C VAL A 87 -5.40 -2.78 5.80
N CYS A 88 -5.85 -3.09 4.59
CA CYS A 88 -5.20 -2.66 3.32
C CYS A 88 -5.03 -1.13 3.18
N GLY A 89 -5.86 -0.35 3.86
CA GLY A 89 -5.81 1.12 3.84
C GLY A 89 -4.84 1.75 4.84
N SER A 90 -4.12 0.96 5.65
CA SER A 90 -3.30 1.47 6.77
C SER A 90 -2.24 2.48 6.32
N GLY A 91 -1.47 2.16 5.27
CA GLY A 91 -0.42 3.04 4.74
C GLY A 91 -0.97 4.36 4.18
N LEU A 92 -2.14 4.35 3.52
CA LEU A 92 -2.75 5.60 3.07
C LEU A 92 -3.41 6.36 4.23
N LYS A 93 -3.92 5.64 5.23
CA LYS A 93 -4.50 6.28 6.44
C LYS A 93 -3.43 7.00 7.26
N SER A 94 -2.20 6.51 7.32
CA SER A 94 -1.09 7.23 7.97
C SER A 94 -0.84 8.58 7.30
N VAL A 95 -0.87 8.64 5.96
CA VAL A 95 -0.74 9.89 5.20
C VAL A 95 -1.89 10.86 5.50
N LEU A 96 -3.13 10.35 5.57
CA LEU A 96 -4.28 11.18 5.92
C LEU A 96 -4.16 11.76 7.34
N LEU A 97 -3.69 10.98 8.30
CA LEU A 97 -3.50 11.45 9.69
C LEU A 97 -2.39 12.49 9.77
N ALA A 98 -1.27 12.27 9.08
CA ALA A 98 -0.20 13.25 8.97
C ALA A 98 -0.69 14.59 8.37
N ALA A 99 -1.44 14.51 7.27
CA ALA A 99 -2.02 15.70 6.65
C ALA A 99 -3.00 16.42 7.61
N GLN A 100 -3.83 15.69 8.35
CA GLN A 100 -4.75 16.25 9.33
C GLN A 100 -4.03 16.95 10.47
N SER A 101 -2.97 16.34 11.01
CA SER A 101 -2.13 16.93 12.07
C SER A 101 -1.49 18.25 11.62
N ILE A 102 -0.96 18.31 10.39
CA ILE A 102 -0.39 19.54 9.82
C ILE A 102 -1.48 20.60 9.59
N LEU A 103 -2.64 20.23 9.05
CA LEU A 103 -3.74 21.18 8.81
C LEU A 103 -4.33 21.76 10.10
N LEU A 104 -4.28 21.02 11.20
CA LEU A 104 -4.73 21.47 12.52
C LEU A 104 -3.66 22.31 13.24
N GLY A 105 -2.41 22.32 12.75
CA GLY A 105 -1.30 23.03 13.36
C GLY A 105 -0.68 22.32 14.57
N ASP A 106 -0.96 21.03 14.74
CA ASP A 106 -0.34 20.22 15.79
C ASP A 106 1.12 19.91 15.48
N ASN A 107 1.46 19.73 14.19
CA ASN A 107 2.79 19.40 13.68
C ASN A 107 3.08 20.18 12.39
N ASP A 108 4.36 20.44 12.11
CA ASP A 108 4.82 21.05 10.86
C ASP A 108 5.37 20.01 9.88
N VAL A 109 6.11 19.00 10.38
CA VAL A 109 6.78 17.98 9.56
C VAL A 109 6.48 16.58 10.10
N VAL A 110 5.81 15.77 9.31
CA VAL A 110 5.38 14.43 9.71
C VAL A 110 5.86 13.39 8.71
N VAL A 111 6.47 12.32 9.22
CA VAL A 111 6.73 11.11 8.43
C VAL A 111 5.50 10.22 8.46
N ALA A 112 4.99 9.88 7.28
CA ALA A 112 3.90 8.92 7.11
C ALA A 112 4.36 7.76 6.23
N GLY A 113 3.91 6.56 6.53
CA GLY A 113 4.29 5.41 5.74
C GLY A 113 3.47 4.18 6.03
N GLY A 114 3.91 3.07 5.50
CA GLY A 114 3.37 1.77 5.80
C GLY A 114 4.43 0.70 5.63
N ILE A 115 4.32 -0.34 6.45
CA ILE A 115 5.27 -1.45 6.46
C ILE A 115 4.53 -2.74 6.76
N GLU A 116 4.90 -3.80 6.07
CA GLU A 116 4.44 -5.14 6.36
C GLU A 116 5.50 -6.15 5.96
N ILE A 117 5.76 -7.12 6.82
CA ILE A 117 6.50 -8.34 6.48
C ILE A 117 5.56 -9.51 6.72
N MET A 118 4.72 -9.82 5.72
CA MET A 118 3.72 -10.89 5.84
C MET A 118 4.39 -12.25 6.02
N SER A 119 5.62 -12.38 5.53
CA SER A 119 6.47 -13.58 5.74
C SER A 119 6.81 -13.86 7.21
N GLN A 120 6.66 -12.87 8.10
CA GLN A 120 6.92 -12.99 9.54
C GLN A 120 5.65 -13.00 10.39
N ALA A 121 4.47 -13.14 9.79
CA ALA A 121 3.22 -13.22 10.51
C ALA A 121 3.26 -14.35 11.56
N ALA A 122 2.97 -14.02 12.82
CA ALA A 122 3.08 -14.95 13.91
C ALA A 122 1.94 -15.98 13.93
N TYR A 123 2.23 -17.19 14.39
CA TYR A 123 1.19 -18.13 14.79
C TYR A 123 0.79 -17.87 16.25
N LEU A 124 -0.51 -17.76 16.51
CA LEU A 124 -1.08 -17.36 17.79
C LEU A 124 -1.73 -18.54 18.51
N SER A 125 -1.46 -18.70 19.79
CA SER A 125 -2.19 -19.61 20.65
C SER A 125 -3.11 -18.85 21.59
N LYS A 126 -4.38 -18.78 21.28
CA LYS A 126 -5.40 -18.07 22.10
C LYS A 126 -5.67 -18.78 23.43
N SER A 127 -5.50 -20.11 23.48
CA SER A 127 -5.82 -20.93 24.64
C SER A 127 -4.69 -21.08 25.67
N SER A 128 -3.45 -20.71 25.32
CA SER A 128 -2.27 -21.04 26.11
C SER A 128 -2.01 -20.12 27.32
N ARG A 129 -2.60 -18.93 27.40
CA ARG A 129 -2.30 -17.94 28.47
C ARG A 129 -2.55 -18.48 29.89
N PHE A 130 -3.60 -19.28 30.05
CA PHE A 130 -3.95 -19.87 31.34
C PHE A 130 -3.63 -21.38 31.41
N GLY A 131 -2.83 -21.87 30.47
CA GLY A 131 -2.42 -23.26 30.34
C GLY A 131 -3.45 -24.14 29.65
N SER A 132 -2.97 -25.24 29.06
CA SER A 132 -3.80 -26.34 28.56
C SER A 132 -3.73 -27.47 29.50
N LYS A 133 -4.82 -27.76 30.22
CA LYS A 133 -4.84 -28.81 31.23
C LYS A 133 -4.85 -30.22 30.64
N PHE A 134 -5.46 -30.40 29.46
CA PHE A 134 -5.62 -31.68 28.79
C PHE A 134 -6.00 -31.46 27.30
N GLY A 135 -5.44 -32.29 26.41
CA GLY A 135 -5.72 -32.26 24.97
C GLY A 135 -4.72 -31.44 24.13
N HIS A 136 -5.02 -31.34 22.87
CA HIS A 136 -4.17 -30.62 21.90
C HIS A 136 -4.28 -29.10 22.00
N ILE A 137 -3.20 -28.39 21.68
CA ILE A 137 -3.18 -26.94 21.51
C ILE A 137 -3.23 -26.65 19.98
N SER A 138 -4.14 -25.79 19.54
CA SER A 138 -4.16 -25.25 18.19
C SER A 138 -3.40 -23.93 18.11
N LEU A 139 -2.73 -23.70 16.98
CA LEU A 139 -2.13 -22.44 16.60
C LEU A 139 -2.93 -21.85 15.43
N GLU A 140 -3.21 -20.57 15.51
CA GLU A 140 -3.90 -19.82 14.43
C GLU A 140 -2.89 -18.95 13.70
N ASP A 141 -2.94 -18.94 12.38
CA ASP A 141 -2.12 -18.08 11.54
C ASP A 141 -2.68 -16.66 11.61
N SER A 142 -1.91 -15.71 12.20
CA SER A 142 -2.34 -14.33 12.32
C SER A 142 -2.51 -13.63 10.96
N MET A 143 -1.77 -14.06 9.93
CA MET A 143 -1.95 -13.54 8.58
C MET A 143 -3.35 -13.84 8.05
N LEU A 144 -3.88 -15.03 8.29
CA LEU A 144 -5.26 -15.38 7.95
C LEU A 144 -6.25 -14.66 8.87
N THR A 145 -6.08 -14.78 10.18
CA THR A 145 -7.05 -14.29 11.17
C THR A 145 -7.19 -12.77 11.15
N ASP A 146 -6.07 -12.04 11.13
CA ASP A 146 -6.04 -10.58 11.30
C ASP A 146 -5.95 -9.82 9.96
N GLY A 147 -5.50 -10.50 8.89
CA GLY A 147 -5.27 -9.86 7.59
C GLY A 147 -6.21 -10.30 6.47
N LEU A 148 -6.51 -11.60 6.34
CA LEU A 148 -7.11 -12.16 5.14
C LEU A 148 -8.48 -12.83 5.34
N THR A 149 -9.02 -12.87 6.56
CA THR A 149 -10.35 -13.40 6.87
C THR A 149 -11.31 -12.26 7.20
N ASP A 150 -12.48 -12.27 6.55
CA ASP A 150 -13.57 -11.35 6.89
C ASP A 150 -14.12 -11.69 8.28
N ALA A 151 -14.05 -10.72 9.19
CA ALA A 151 -14.42 -10.91 10.59
C ALA A 151 -15.94 -11.04 10.81
N PHE A 152 -16.76 -10.69 9.82
CA PHE A 152 -18.23 -10.71 9.92
C PHE A 152 -18.83 -11.98 9.32
N ASN A 153 -18.22 -12.49 8.24
CA ASN A 153 -18.72 -13.63 7.49
C ASN A 153 -17.84 -14.88 7.66
N ASP A 154 -16.71 -14.77 8.35
CA ASP A 154 -15.77 -15.87 8.65
C ASP A 154 -15.32 -16.65 7.40
N TYR A 155 -14.93 -15.90 6.34
CA TYR A 155 -14.37 -16.48 5.14
C TYR A 155 -13.20 -15.63 4.60
N HIS A 156 -12.35 -16.25 3.79
CA HIS A 156 -11.20 -15.60 3.19
C HIS A 156 -11.61 -14.44 2.25
N MET A 157 -10.80 -13.38 2.19
CA MET A 157 -11.02 -12.21 1.30
C MET A 157 -11.24 -12.60 -0.16
N GLY A 158 -10.67 -13.72 -0.61
CA GLY A 158 -10.93 -14.26 -1.96
C GLY A 158 -12.41 -14.61 -2.22
N ILE A 159 -13.19 -14.93 -1.18
CA ILE A 159 -14.64 -15.14 -1.32
C ILE A 159 -15.34 -13.80 -1.56
N THR A 160 -14.89 -12.70 -0.97
CA THR A 160 -15.43 -11.37 -1.29
C THR A 160 -15.18 -11.01 -2.75
N ALA A 161 -14.05 -11.44 -3.32
CA ALA A 161 -13.75 -11.26 -4.74
C ALA A 161 -14.68 -12.10 -5.64
N GLU A 162 -14.97 -13.35 -5.26
CA GLU A 162 -15.96 -14.17 -5.96
C GLU A 162 -17.37 -13.56 -5.89
N ASN A 163 -17.76 -12.99 -4.74
CA ASN A 163 -19.03 -12.26 -4.59
C ASN A 163 -19.12 -11.06 -5.54
N VAL A 164 -18.02 -10.31 -5.70
CA VAL A 164 -17.95 -9.20 -6.65
C VAL A 164 -18.00 -9.72 -8.09
N ALA A 165 -17.26 -10.79 -8.42
CA ALA A 165 -17.31 -11.40 -9.74
C ALA A 165 -18.73 -11.83 -10.12
N GLU A 166 -19.45 -12.50 -9.21
CA GLU A 166 -20.84 -12.93 -9.41
C GLU A 166 -21.78 -11.72 -9.56
N ARG A 167 -21.69 -10.74 -8.64
CA ARG A 167 -22.56 -9.56 -8.62
C ARG A 167 -22.44 -8.71 -9.88
N TYR A 168 -21.23 -8.56 -10.41
CA TYR A 168 -20.92 -7.72 -11.58
C TYR A 168 -20.69 -8.51 -12.84
N GLN A 169 -20.90 -9.83 -12.82
CA GLN A 169 -20.77 -10.75 -13.96
C GLN A 169 -19.39 -10.66 -14.63
N ILE A 170 -18.34 -10.69 -13.82
CA ILE A 170 -16.94 -10.64 -14.29
C ILE A 170 -16.47 -12.07 -14.57
N SER A 171 -16.25 -12.38 -15.85
CA SER A 171 -15.82 -13.72 -16.25
C SER A 171 -14.38 -14.03 -15.82
N ARG A 172 -14.02 -15.31 -15.82
CA ARG A 172 -12.66 -15.79 -15.57
C ARG A 172 -11.68 -15.23 -16.61
N GLU A 173 -12.05 -15.24 -17.87
CA GLU A 173 -11.23 -14.75 -18.98
C GLU A 173 -10.93 -13.26 -18.83
N ALA A 174 -11.93 -12.46 -18.41
CA ALA A 174 -11.73 -11.03 -18.16
C ALA A 174 -10.74 -10.80 -17.00
N GLN A 175 -10.83 -11.61 -15.94
CA GLN A 175 -9.91 -11.53 -14.80
C GLN A 175 -8.48 -11.92 -15.19
N ASP A 176 -8.30 -12.99 -15.96
CA ASP A 176 -6.99 -13.44 -16.41
C ASP A 176 -6.37 -12.44 -17.40
N ALA A 177 -7.17 -11.84 -18.30
CA ALA A 177 -6.71 -10.79 -19.20
C ALA A 177 -6.27 -9.51 -18.45
N PHE A 178 -7.02 -9.11 -17.40
CA PHE A 178 -6.64 -8.00 -16.53
C PHE A 178 -5.33 -8.29 -15.80
N ALA A 179 -5.19 -9.46 -15.21
CA ALA A 179 -3.97 -9.88 -14.52
C ALA A 179 -2.76 -9.93 -15.46
N TYR A 180 -2.93 -10.44 -16.67
CA TYR A 180 -1.91 -10.44 -17.70
C TYR A 180 -1.47 -9.02 -18.05
N SER A 181 -2.41 -8.09 -18.26
CA SER A 181 -2.12 -6.69 -18.55
C SER A 181 -1.35 -6.01 -17.41
N SER A 182 -1.69 -6.29 -16.13
CA SER A 182 -0.93 -5.78 -14.99
C SER A 182 0.52 -6.29 -15.01
N GLN A 183 0.72 -7.58 -15.25
CA GLN A 183 2.06 -8.19 -15.36
C GLN A 183 2.87 -7.64 -16.55
N GLU A 184 2.22 -7.43 -17.71
CA GLU A 184 2.87 -6.87 -18.90
C GLU A 184 3.34 -5.44 -18.65
N LYS A 185 2.49 -4.59 -18.04
CA LYS A 185 2.85 -3.24 -17.63
C LYS A 185 4.02 -3.24 -16.63
N ALA A 186 3.99 -4.12 -15.62
CA ALA A 186 5.07 -4.22 -14.64
C ALA A 186 6.40 -4.67 -15.27
N ALA A 187 6.37 -5.69 -16.14
CA ALA A 187 7.55 -6.14 -16.86
C ALA A 187 8.17 -5.03 -17.73
N LYS A 188 7.33 -4.26 -18.43
CA LYS A 188 7.75 -3.11 -19.21
C LYS A 188 8.36 -2.02 -18.32
N ALA A 189 7.67 -1.65 -17.23
CA ALA A 189 8.13 -0.62 -16.30
C ALA A 189 9.50 -0.96 -15.68
N ILE A 190 9.71 -2.23 -15.29
CA ILE A 190 11.00 -2.72 -14.78
C ILE A 190 12.09 -2.61 -15.86
N ALA A 191 11.80 -3.06 -17.08
CA ALA A 191 12.77 -3.01 -18.20
C ALA A 191 13.15 -1.57 -18.58
N GLU A 192 12.22 -0.62 -18.44
CA GLU A 192 12.44 0.80 -18.70
C GLU A 192 12.98 1.58 -17.49
N GLY A 193 13.24 0.92 -16.35
CA GLY A 193 13.74 1.56 -15.13
C GLY A 193 12.77 2.55 -14.48
N ARG A 194 11.46 2.39 -14.69
CA ARG A 194 10.43 3.34 -14.20
C ARG A 194 10.43 3.48 -12.68
N PHE A 195 10.85 2.46 -11.94
CA PHE A 195 10.88 2.45 -10.48
C PHE A 195 12.21 2.92 -9.87
N ALA A 196 13.23 3.24 -10.68
CA ALA A 196 14.57 3.55 -10.20
C ALA A 196 14.64 4.74 -9.22
N ASP A 197 13.76 5.76 -9.41
CA ASP A 197 13.76 6.96 -8.57
C ASP A 197 12.93 6.81 -7.28
N GLU A 198 12.17 5.73 -7.15
CA GLU A 198 11.29 5.50 -5.99
C GLU A 198 11.77 4.36 -5.08
N ILE A 199 12.58 3.42 -5.60
CA ILE A 199 13.08 2.27 -4.84
C ILE A 199 14.40 2.62 -4.15
N ILE A 200 14.43 2.42 -2.84
CA ILE A 200 15.65 2.48 -2.03
C ILE A 200 16.29 1.09 -1.97
N PRO A 201 17.57 0.94 -2.34
CA PRO A 201 18.29 -0.31 -2.15
C PRO A 201 18.41 -0.68 -0.67
N ILE A 202 17.93 -1.86 -0.30
CA ILE A 202 17.95 -2.37 1.07
C ILE A 202 19.13 -3.29 1.27
N LYS A 203 19.94 -3.02 2.28
CA LYS A 203 21.05 -3.87 2.71
C LYS A 203 20.52 -5.03 3.54
N LEU A 204 20.74 -6.24 3.06
CA LEU A 204 20.37 -7.47 3.74
C LEU A 204 21.62 -8.14 4.28
N GLN A 205 21.61 -8.46 5.57
CA GLN A 205 22.67 -9.21 6.23
C GLN A 205 22.31 -10.69 6.33
N SER A 206 23.19 -11.56 5.90
CA SER A 206 23.03 -13.00 6.01
C SER A 206 24.32 -13.69 6.45
N ARG A 207 24.22 -14.98 6.77
CA ARG A 207 25.45 -15.79 7.05
C ARG A 207 26.45 -15.86 5.90
N LYS A 208 25.98 -15.55 4.68
CA LYS A 208 26.82 -15.53 3.45
C LYS A 208 27.41 -14.16 3.16
N GLY A 209 27.14 -13.16 3.97
CA GLY A 209 27.56 -11.77 3.81
C GLY A 209 26.40 -10.82 3.50
N GLU A 210 26.75 -9.59 3.12
CA GLU A 210 25.84 -8.54 2.73
C GLU A 210 25.39 -8.72 1.28
N SER A 211 24.11 -8.43 1.02
CA SER A 211 23.53 -8.34 -0.31
C SER A 211 22.60 -7.13 -0.40
N ILE A 212 22.34 -6.66 -1.62
CA ILE A 212 21.44 -5.54 -1.88
C ILE A 212 20.15 -6.09 -2.48
N PHE A 213 19.01 -5.58 -1.97
CA PHE A 213 17.68 -5.85 -2.49
C PHE A 213 17.08 -4.55 -3.02
N ASP A 214 16.99 -4.40 -4.34
CA ASP A 214 16.64 -3.17 -5.05
C ASP A 214 15.68 -3.37 -6.23
N GLN A 215 15.13 -4.58 -6.41
CA GLN A 215 14.17 -4.90 -7.46
C GLN A 215 12.97 -5.64 -6.90
N ASP A 216 11.76 -5.27 -7.37
CA ASP A 216 10.54 -6.00 -7.08
C ASP A 216 10.67 -7.46 -7.57
N GLU A 217 10.60 -8.42 -6.66
CA GLU A 217 10.87 -9.83 -6.98
C GLU A 217 9.62 -10.65 -7.30
N TYR A 218 8.42 -10.07 -7.08
CA TYR A 218 7.16 -10.77 -7.28
C TYR A 218 6.69 -10.83 -8.75
N PRO A 219 6.96 -9.82 -9.63
CA PRO A 219 6.46 -9.81 -11.00
C PRO A 219 6.86 -11.05 -11.79
N ARG A 220 5.87 -11.69 -12.42
CA ARG A 220 6.06 -12.91 -13.22
C ARG A 220 5.06 -12.96 -14.37
N LEU A 221 5.50 -12.52 -15.55
CA LEU A 221 4.69 -12.55 -16.75
C LEU A 221 4.42 -14.02 -17.18
N THR A 222 3.19 -14.46 -16.99
CA THR A 222 2.73 -15.83 -17.33
C THR A 222 1.79 -15.75 -18.53
N PRO A 223 1.98 -16.54 -19.60
CA PRO A 223 1.12 -16.55 -20.77
C PRO A 223 -0.35 -16.85 -20.44
N LEU A 224 -1.29 -16.25 -21.19
CA LEU A 224 -2.74 -16.37 -20.96
C LEU A 224 -3.24 -17.81 -21.02
N ASP A 225 -2.70 -18.63 -21.94
CA ASP A 225 -3.05 -20.05 -22.05
C ASP A 225 -2.72 -20.84 -20.77
N LYS A 226 -1.63 -20.48 -20.10
CA LYS A 226 -1.27 -21.07 -18.80
C LYS A 226 -2.15 -20.53 -17.67
N LEU A 227 -2.49 -19.22 -17.67
CA LEU A 227 -3.41 -18.65 -16.70
C LEU A 227 -4.76 -19.36 -16.73
N ALA A 228 -5.30 -19.63 -17.91
CA ALA A 228 -6.57 -20.33 -18.11
C ALA A 228 -6.61 -21.74 -17.50
N THR A 229 -5.46 -22.40 -17.32
CA THR A 229 -5.38 -23.75 -16.74
C THR A 229 -5.38 -23.77 -15.21
N LEU A 230 -5.21 -22.62 -14.55
CA LEU A 230 -5.14 -22.54 -13.09
C LEU A 230 -6.49 -22.83 -12.44
N ARG A 231 -6.45 -23.58 -11.34
CA ARG A 231 -7.65 -23.90 -10.57
C ARG A 231 -8.08 -22.70 -9.73
N PRO A 232 -9.39 -22.49 -9.53
CA PRO A 232 -9.89 -21.54 -8.55
C PRO A 232 -9.28 -21.78 -7.16
N ALA A 233 -8.93 -20.68 -6.46
CA ALA A 233 -8.20 -20.78 -5.20
C ALA A 233 -9.12 -20.78 -3.96
N PHE A 234 -10.31 -20.18 -4.05
CA PHE A 234 -11.14 -19.89 -2.88
C PHE A 234 -12.51 -20.57 -2.89
N LYS A 235 -13.06 -20.86 -4.07
CA LYS A 235 -14.37 -21.51 -4.26
C LYS A 235 -14.24 -22.61 -5.31
N LYS A 236 -14.80 -23.80 -5.08
CA LYS A 236 -14.64 -24.97 -5.94
C LYS A 236 -14.93 -24.70 -7.42
N ASP A 237 -16.01 -23.98 -7.70
CA ASP A 237 -16.44 -23.61 -9.05
C ASP A 237 -16.30 -22.07 -9.24
N GLY A 238 -15.29 -21.45 -8.61
CA GLY A 238 -15.04 -20.05 -8.67
C GLY A 238 -14.22 -19.61 -9.88
N THR A 239 -13.91 -18.31 -9.91
CA THR A 239 -13.18 -17.67 -11.01
C THR A 239 -11.86 -17.06 -10.57
N VAL A 240 -11.70 -16.83 -9.24
CA VAL A 240 -10.51 -16.19 -8.67
C VAL A 240 -9.41 -17.24 -8.45
N THR A 241 -8.23 -16.97 -9.00
CA THR A 241 -7.05 -17.83 -8.91
C THR A 241 -5.89 -17.12 -8.23
N ALA A 242 -4.83 -17.84 -7.90
CA ALA A 242 -3.60 -17.26 -7.39
C ALA A 242 -2.91 -16.29 -8.37
N ALA A 243 -3.24 -16.35 -9.68
CA ALA A 243 -2.62 -15.49 -10.69
C ALA A 243 -3.45 -14.25 -11.05
N ASN A 244 -4.75 -14.21 -10.71
CA ASN A 244 -5.61 -13.05 -10.89
C ASN A 244 -6.00 -12.38 -9.56
N ALA A 245 -5.25 -12.72 -8.51
CA ALA A 245 -5.25 -12.11 -7.18
C ALA A 245 -3.87 -11.53 -6.87
N SER A 246 -3.80 -10.54 -5.99
CA SER A 246 -2.52 -10.05 -5.45
C SER A 246 -1.83 -11.11 -4.60
N GLY A 247 -0.52 -11.02 -4.49
CA GLY A 247 0.27 -11.92 -3.65
C GLY A 247 0.26 -11.56 -2.17
N ILE A 248 0.87 -12.44 -1.40
CA ILE A 248 1.32 -12.23 -0.03
C ILE A 248 2.74 -11.71 -0.13
N ASN A 249 3.02 -10.52 0.40
CA ASN A 249 4.26 -9.81 0.12
C ASN A 249 4.80 -9.06 1.34
N ASP A 250 6.07 -8.67 1.22
CA ASP A 250 6.81 -7.90 2.20
C ASP A 250 7.22 -6.56 1.59
N GLY A 251 7.16 -5.46 2.35
CA GLY A 251 7.60 -4.16 1.84
C GLY A 251 7.32 -2.99 2.77
N CYS A 252 7.93 -1.86 2.42
CA CYS A 252 7.83 -0.60 3.15
C CYS A 252 7.72 0.57 2.16
N ALA A 253 6.96 1.60 2.52
CA ALA A 253 6.94 2.87 1.81
C ALA A 253 6.83 4.03 2.80
N VAL A 254 7.56 5.11 2.53
CA VAL A 254 7.70 6.27 3.40
C VAL A 254 7.49 7.55 2.61
N LEU A 255 6.73 8.48 3.17
CA LEU A 255 6.54 9.83 2.67
C LEU A 255 6.85 10.83 3.80
N VAL A 256 7.42 11.98 3.44
CA VAL A 256 7.57 13.11 4.37
C VAL A 256 6.61 14.20 3.95
N LEU A 257 5.72 14.56 4.87
CA LEU A 257 4.74 15.62 4.70
C LEU A 257 5.17 16.84 5.50
N ILE A 258 4.91 18.01 4.95
CA ILE A 258 5.30 19.29 5.57
C ILE A 258 4.22 20.34 5.27
N SER A 259 4.06 21.32 6.19
CA SER A 259 3.27 22.50 5.88
C SER A 259 3.93 23.29 4.74
N GLU A 260 3.12 23.83 3.81
CA GLU A 260 3.66 24.62 2.69
C GLU A 260 4.51 25.80 3.18
N GLU A 261 4.12 26.42 4.29
CA GLU A 261 4.85 27.51 4.90
C GLU A 261 6.25 27.06 5.37
N LYS A 262 6.31 25.91 6.06
CA LYS A 262 7.59 25.36 6.55
C LYS A 262 8.49 24.92 5.41
N ALA A 263 7.92 24.33 4.33
CA ALA A 263 8.68 23.97 3.14
C ALA A 263 9.34 25.20 2.50
N LYS A 264 8.61 26.32 2.38
CA LYS A 264 9.14 27.60 1.89
C LYS A 264 10.24 28.16 2.79
N GLN A 265 10.06 28.13 4.11
CA GLN A 265 11.07 28.59 5.08
C GLN A 265 12.38 27.81 4.98
N LEU A 266 12.29 26.52 4.71
CA LEU A 266 13.44 25.63 4.61
C LEU A 266 14.00 25.48 3.18
N ASN A 267 13.39 26.12 2.18
CA ASN A 267 13.72 25.97 0.76
C ASN A 267 13.70 24.50 0.30
N ILE A 268 12.76 23.71 0.79
CA ILE A 268 12.54 22.35 0.36
C ILE A 268 11.46 22.33 -0.71
N GLU A 269 11.80 21.86 -1.91
CA GLU A 269 10.85 21.78 -3.03
C GLU A 269 9.86 20.62 -2.87
N PRO A 270 8.55 20.88 -2.91
CA PRO A 270 7.54 19.84 -2.90
C PRO A 270 7.59 18.96 -4.16
N LEU A 271 7.26 17.68 -3.99
CA LEU A 271 6.97 16.74 -5.08
C LEU A 271 5.49 16.85 -5.48
N ALA A 272 4.61 16.94 -4.48
CA ALA A 272 3.17 16.99 -4.67
C ALA A 272 2.48 17.73 -3.53
N TYR A 273 1.22 18.15 -3.75
CA TYR A 273 0.34 18.66 -2.71
C TYR A 273 -0.85 17.72 -2.52
N ILE A 274 -1.33 17.58 -1.29
CA ILE A 274 -2.56 16.85 -0.98
C ILE A 274 -3.74 17.78 -1.26
N GLU A 275 -4.58 17.40 -2.23
CA GLU A 275 -5.76 18.18 -2.62
C GLU A 275 -7.01 17.75 -1.88
N SER A 276 -7.22 16.43 -1.77
CA SER A 276 -8.41 15.87 -1.10
C SER A 276 -8.19 14.43 -0.71
N TYR A 277 -8.99 13.98 0.24
CA TYR A 277 -9.06 12.57 0.63
C TYR A 277 -10.45 12.23 1.19
N ALA A 278 -10.81 10.95 1.12
CA ALA A 278 -12.04 10.44 1.72
C ALA A 278 -11.93 8.98 2.12
N THR A 279 -12.82 8.58 3.01
CA THR A 279 -13.06 7.18 3.38
C THR A 279 -14.53 6.85 3.20
N SER A 280 -14.83 5.58 2.99
CA SER A 280 -16.20 5.06 2.87
C SER A 280 -16.36 3.74 3.58
N GLY A 281 -17.59 3.40 3.93
CA GLY A 281 -18.01 2.07 4.36
C GLY A 281 -19.03 1.51 3.38
N LEU A 282 -19.06 0.17 3.25
CA LEU A 282 -20.01 -0.59 2.45
C LEU A 282 -20.15 -2.00 3.02
N ASP A 283 -21.00 -2.81 2.39
CA ASP A 283 -21.16 -4.23 2.74
C ASP A 283 -19.81 -4.96 2.73
N PRO A 284 -19.39 -5.59 3.85
CA PRO A 284 -18.16 -6.38 3.92
C PRO A 284 -18.06 -7.45 2.83
N ALA A 285 -19.18 -8.08 2.46
CA ALA A 285 -19.22 -9.10 1.40
C ALA A 285 -18.81 -8.57 0.02
N LEU A 286 -18.86 -7.25 -0.18
CA LEU A 286 -18.49 -6.55 -1.42
C LEU A 286 -17.35 -5.54 -1.20
N MET A 287 -16.47 -5.79 -0.23
CA MET A 287 -15.42 -4.86 0.19
C MET A 287 -14.59 -4.30 -0.98
N GLY A 288 -14.42 -5.09 -2.04
CA GLY A 288 -13.66 -4.72 -3.25
C GLY A 288 -14.16 -3.45 -3.94
N MET A 289 -15.43 -3.06 -3.72
CA MET A 289 -16.05 -1.87 -4.32
C MET A 289 -15.81 -0.57 -3.52
N GLY A 290 -15.13 -0.65 -2.38
CA GLY A 290 -14.81 0.51 -1.52
C GLY A 290 -14.18 1.71 -2.24
N PRO A 291 -13.25 1.54 -3.19
CA PRO A 291 -12.63 2.63 -3.94
C PRO A 291 -13.63 3.53 -4.67
N VAL A 292 -14.73 2.99 -5.18
CA VAL A 292 -15.73 3.75 -5.96
C VAL A 292 -16.32 4.89 -5.13
N THR A 293 -16.86 4.57 -3.96
CA THR A 293 -17.49 5.58 -3.09
C THR A 293 -16.45 6.52 -2.47
N ALA A 294 -15.28 6.00 -2.07
CA ALA A 294 -14.22 6.82 -1.50
C ALA A 294 -13.72 7.85 -2.51
N SER A 295 -13.47 7.44 -3.76
CA SER A 295 -12.99 8.34 -4.83
C SER A 295 -14.01 9.41 -5.19
N LYS A 296 -15.29 9.05 -5.35
CA LYS A 296 -16.37 10.02 -5.61
C LYS A 296 -16.47 11.07 -4.50
N LYS A 297 -16.39 10.66 -3.24
CA LYS A 297 -16.38 11.59 -2.09
C LYS A 297 -15.14 12.49 -2.07
N ALA A 298 -13.97 11.98 -2.46
CA ALA A 298 -12.76 12.80 -2.51
C ALA A 298 -12.84 13.86 -3.62
N LEU A 299 -13.35 13.50 -4.79
CA LEU A 299 -13.57 14.41 -5.92
C LEU A 299 -14.60 15.50 -5.59
N GLU A 300 -15.73 15.12 -5.00
CA GLU A 300 -16.80 16.04 -4.61
C GLU A 300 -16.30 17.17 -3.69
N LYS A 301 -15.40 16.86 -2.74
CA LYS A 301 -14.84 17.84 -1.80
C LYS A 301 -14.11 19.00 -2.46
N ILE A 302 -13.56 18.77 -3.65
CA ILE A 302 -12.79 19.79 -4.40
C ILE A 302 -13.49 20.23 -5.68
N GLY A 303 -14.77 19.82 -5.86
CA GLY A 303 -15.56 20.18 -7.03
C GLY A 303 -15.01 19.66 -8.36
N LYS A 304 -14.30 18.54 -8.32
CA LYS A 304 -13.71 17.87 -9.48
C LYS A 304 -14.50 16.64 -9.89
N THR A 305 -14.31 16.21 -11.12
CA THR A 305 -14.87 15.00 -11.69
C THR A 305 -13.77 13.97 -11.99
N ILE A 306 -14.14 12.78 -12.40
CA ILE A 306 -13.17 11.73 -12.70
C ILE A 306 -12.33 12.06 -13.94
N GLU A 307 -12.88 12.84 -14.87
CA GLU A 307 -12.25 13.28 -16.10
C GLU A 307 -11.10 14.26 -15.86
N ASP A 308 -11.14 15.00 -14.74
CA ASP A 308 -10.09 15.94 -14.33
C ASP A 308 -8.81 15.21 -13.85
N ILE A 309 -8.88 13.91 -13.59
CA ILE A 309 -7.74 13.13 -13.09
C ILE A 309 -6.94 12.55 -14.26
N ASP A 310 -5.65 12.79 -14.26
CA ASP A 310 -4.73 12.32 -15.29
C ASP A 310 -4.29 10.88 -15.11
N LEU A 311 -3.91 10.50 -13.86
CA LEU A 311 -3.39 9.18 -13.53
C LEU A 311 -4.07 8.59 -12.28
N PHE A 312 -4.21 7.27 -12.29
CA PHE A 312 -4.82 6.54 -11.19
C PHE A 312 -3.92 5.39 -10.72
N GLU A 313 -3.76 5.26 -9.42
CA GLU A 313 -3.23 4.07 -8.76
C GLU A 313 -4.35 3.43 -7.92
N LEU A 314 -5.01 2.44 -8.48
CA LEU A 314 -6.08 1.68 -7.85
C LEU A 314 -5.54 0.33 -7.41
N ASN A 315 -5.56 0.03 -6.12
CA ASN A 315 -4.96 -1.20 -5.62
C ASN A 315 -5.68 -2.44 -6.17
N GLU A 316 -4.92 -3.33 -6.77
CA GLU A 316 -5.40 -4.57 -7.39
C GLU A 316 -5.36 -5.73 -6.37
N ALA A 317 -6.24 -5.70 -5.37
CA ALA A 317 -6.35 -6.86 -4.47
C ALA A 317 -6.77 -8.12 -5.23
N PHE A 318 -7.70 -7.97 -6.18
CA PHE A 318 -8.18 -9.02 -7.08
C PHE A 318 -8.57 -8.40 -8.43
N ALA A 319 -8.34 -9.11 -9.54
CA ALA A 319 -8.83 -8.67 -10.85
C ALA A 319 -10.37 -8.58 -10.88
N ALA A 320 -11.05 -9.53 -10.22
CA ALA A 320 -12.50 -9.55 -10.06
C ALA A 320 -13.07 -8.25 -9.46
N GLN A 321 -12.32 -7.59 -8.57
CA GLN A 321 -12.69 -6.34 -7.93
C GLN A 321 -12.22 -5.12 -8.75
N SER A 322 -11.03 -5.17 -9.34
CA SER A 322 -10.45 -4.02 -10.05
C SER A 322 -11.22 -3.67 -11.31
N ILE A 323 -11.67 -4.67 -12.06
CA ILE A 323 -12.45 -4.47 -13.29
C ILE A 323 -13.72 -3.63 -13.06
N PRO A 324 -14.63 -4.03 -12.14
CA PRO A 324 -15.84 -3.24 -11.90
C PRO A 324 -15.57 -1.90 -11.24
N VAL A 325 -14.49 -1.74 -10.46
CA VAL A 325 -14.09 -0.44 -9.90
C VAL A 325 -13.73 0.53 -11.01
N VAL A 326 -12.85 0.16 -11.94
CA VAL A 326 -12.48 0.98 -13.11
C VAL A 326 -13.70 1.35 -13.92
N LYS A 327 -14.58 0.37 -14.20
CA LYS A 327 -15.82 0.58 -14.96
C LYS A 327 -16.80 1.53 -14.26
N GLN A 328 -17.01 1.40 -12.94
CA GLN A 328 -17.95 2.24 -12.19
C GLN A 328 -17.43 3.66 -11.93
N LEU A 329 -16.13 3.83 -11.91
CA LEU A 329 -15.51 5.16 -11.88
C LEU A 329 -15.55 5.82 -13.26
N GLY A 330 -15.70 5.06 -14.35
CA GLY A 330 -15.66 5.59 -15.72
C GLY A 330 -14.26 5.96 -16.19
N VAL A 331 -13.23 5.33 -15.61
CA VAL A 331 -11.83 5.66 -15.92
C VAL A 331 -11.35 4.87 -17.14
N GLU A 332 -10.59 5.52 -17.99
CA GLU A 332 -9.88 4.85 -19.09
C GLU A 332 -8.79 3.93 -18.55
N PRO A 333 -8.79 2.62 -18.92
CA PRO A 333 -7.81 1.66 -18.41
C PRO A 333 -6.33 2.03 -18.67
N THR A 334 -6.07 2.86 -19.66
CA THR A 334 -4.72 3.36 -20.02
C THR A 334 -4.16 4.35 -18.99
N LYS A 335 -5.03 4.98 -18.20
CA LYS A 335 -4.65 5.90 -17.11
C LYS A 335 -4.45 5.19 -15.77
N VAL A 336 -4.83 3.90 -15.68
CA VAL A 336 -4.85 3.14 -14.41
C VAL A 336 -3.62 2.25 -14.30
N ASN A 337 -2.91 2.34 -13.16
CA ASN A 337 -1.78 1.47 -12.83
C ASN A 337 -0.85 1.33 -14.05
N VAL A 338 -0.34 2.44 -14.52
CA VAL A 338 0.42 2.52 -15.78
C VAL A 338 1.70 1.67 -15.77
N ASN A 339 2.20 1.37 -14.58
CA ASN A 339 3.36 0.52 -14.34
C ASN A 339 2.98 -0.87 -13.79
N GLY A 340 1.73 -1.29 -13.94
CA GLY A 340 1.19 -2.48 -13.28
C GLY A 340 0.78 -2.20 -11.84
N GLY A 341 -0.07 -3.04 -11.28
CA GLY A 341 -0.59 -2.92 -9.92
C GLY A 341 -0.24 -4.11 -9.04
N ALA A 342 -0.98 -4.28 -7.95
CA ALA A 342 -0.66 -5.25 -6.90
C ALA A 342 -0.72 -6.72 -7.35
N ILE A 343 -1.46 -7.06 -8.39
CA ILE A 343 -1.44 -8.41 -8.96
C ILE A 343 -0.05 -8.75 -9.50
N ALA A 344 0.64 -7.78 -10.08
CA ALA A 344 1.98 -7.95 -10.60
C ALA A 344 3.06 -7.65 -9.56
N LEU A 345 2.94 -6.51 -8.84
CA LEU A 345 3.98 -6.01 -7.94
C LEU A 345 3.88 -6.59 -6.52
N GLY A 346 2.68 -6.98 -6.08
CA GLY A 346 2.46 -7.49 -4.73
C GLY A 346 1.65 -6.56 -3.82
N HIS A 347 1.17 -7.11 -2.69
CA HIS A 347 0.28 -6.42 -1.75
C HIS A 347 0.70 -6.60 -0.29
N PRO A 348 1.82 -6.00 0.15
CA PRO A 348 2.14 -5.92 1.58
C PRO A 348 1.09 -5.04 2.26
N ILE A 349 0.11 -5.66 2.95
CA ILE A 349 -1.17 -5.02 3.30
C ILE A 349 -1.03 -3.69 4.04
N GLY A 350 -0.19 -3.59 5.05
CA GLY A 350 0.05 -2.37 5.80
C GLY A 350 0.80 -1.28 5.03
N ALA A 351 1.59 -1.67 4.02
CA ALA A 351 2.41 -0.75 3.21
C ALA A 351 1.71 -0.27 1.94
N SER A 352 0.77 -1.05 1.40
CA SER A 352 0.24 -0.85 0.04
C SER A 352 -0.32 0.54 -0.21
N GLY A 353 -1.00 1.15 0.77
CA GLY A 353 -1.57 2.48 0.60
C GLY A 353 -0.53 3.58 0.39
N SER A 354 0.56 3.56 1.13
CA SER A 354 1.69 4.47 0.93
C SER A 354 2.48 4.10 -0.33
N ARG A 355 2.62 2.81 -0.65
CA ARG A 355 3.31 2.34 -1.86
C ARG A 355 2.67 2.88 -3.13
N ILE A 356 1.35 2.74 -3.28
CA ILE A 356 0.68 3.24 -4.49
C ILE A 356 0.75 4.77 -4.62
N LEU A 357 0.74 5.49 -3.49
CA LEU A 357 0.91 6.94 -3.51
C LEU A 357 2.32 7.35 -3.93
N VAL A 358 3.36 6.64 -3.46
CA VAL A 358 4.75 6.87 -3.92
C VAL A 358 4.83 6.73 -5.43
N THR A 359 4.36 5.62 -5.99
CA THR A 359 4.38 5.37 -7.44
C THR A 359 3.59 6.42 -8.21
N LEU A 360 2.39 6.80 -7.72
CA LEU A 360 1.56 7.84 -8.34
C LEU A 360 2.29 9.18 -8.46
N ILE A 361 2.94 9.63 -7.37
CA ILE A 361 3.68 10.91 -7.35
C ILE A 361 4.81 10.89 -8.38
N HIS A 362 5.62 9.82 -8.38
CA HIS A 362 6.72 9.69 -9.35
C HIS A 362 6.22 9.65 -10.80
N GLU A 363 5.09 8.98 -11.06
CA GLU A 363 4.53 8.93 -12.41
C GLU A 363 3.91 10.26 -12.86
N LEU A 364 3.27 11.02 -11.97
CA LEU A 364 2.80 12.38 -12.28
C LEU A 364 3.96 13.27 -12.74
N ILE A 365 5.11 13.20 -12.04
CA ILE A 365 6.30 13.97 -12.39
C ILE A 365 6.87 13.49 -13.73
N LYS A 366 7.08 12.16 -13.90
CA LYS A 366 7.70 11.58 -15.11
C LYS A 366 6.88 11.79 -16.38
N GLN A 367 5.56 11.82 -16.26
CA GLN A 367 4.65 12.02 -17.39
C GLN A 367 4.19 13.47 -17.56
N ASP A 368 4.71 14.39 -16.75
CA ASP A 368 4.33 15.81 -16.75
C ASP A 368 2.82 16.02 -16.62
N LYS A 369 2.17 15.23 -15.69
CA LYS A 369 0.75 15.25 -15.41
C LYS A 369 0.45 16.08 -14.15
N GLU A 370 -0.79 16.59 -14.05
CA GLU A 370 -1.18 17.51 -12.97
C GLU A 370 -1.83 16.80 -11.81
N LEU A 371 -2.89 16.03 -12.01
CA LEU A 371 -3.70 15.43 -10.94
C LEU A 371 -3.65 13.91 -10.96
N GLY A 372 -3.45 13.34 -9.79
CA GLY A 372 -3.48 11.91 -9.58
C GLY A 372 -4.40 11.49 -8.44
N LEU A 373 -5.03 10.33 -8.57
CA LEU A 373 -5.88 9.72 -7.56
C LEU A 373 -5.39 8.31 -7.22
N CYS A 374 -5.18 8.03 -5.93
CA CYS A 374 -4.97 6.67 -5.47
C CYS A 374 -6.11 6.21 -4.56
N ALA A 375 -6.48 4.91 -4.66
CA ALA A 375 -7.53 4.33 -3.83
C ALA A 375 -7.32 2.84 -3.58
N LEU A 376 -7.83 2.38 -2.42
CA LEU A 376 -7.81 0.97 -2.01
C LEU A 376 -9.17 0.53 -1.50
N CYS A 377 -9.51 -0.73 -1.77
CA CYS A 377 -10.48 -1.49 -1.01
C CYS A 377 -9.85 -1.96 0.30
N ILE A 378 -10.70 -2.22 1.29
CA ILE A 378 -10.25 -2.55 2.64
C ILE A 378 -11.14 -3.66 3.18
N GLY A 379 -10.53 -4.72 3.71
CA GLY A 379 -11.24 -5.80 4.40
C GLY A 379 -12.19 -5.26 5.48
N GLY A 380 -13.33 -5.91 5.66
CA GLY A 380 -14.40 -5.43 6.53
C GLY A 380 -15.33 -4.40 5.88
N GLY A 381 -15.25 -4.21 4.55
CA GLY A 381 -16.19 -3.37 3.81
C GLY A 381 -15.92 -1.88 3.90
N GLN A 382 -14.71 -1.46 3.53
CA GLN A 382 -14.34 -0.04 3.52
C GLN A 382 -13.59 0.35 2.25
N GLY A 383 -13.46 1.66 2.02
CA GLY A 383 -12.63 2.26 0.98
C GLY A 383 -11.89 3.48 1.49
N ILE A 384 -10.77 3.77 0.88
CA ILE A 384 -9.97 4.98 1.12
C ILE A 384 -9.46 5.52 -0.22
N SER A 385 -9.44 6.83 -0.37
CA SER A 385 -8.93 7.52 -1.55
C SER A 385 -8.23 8.82 -1.17
N LEU A 386 -7.23 9.20 -1.96
CA LEU A 386 -6.48 10.44 -1.83
C LEU A 386 -6.19 10.99 -3.23
N ILE A 387 -6.30 12.32 -3.38
CA ILE A 387 -5.98 13.06 -4.60
C ILE A 387 -4.80 13.97 -4.31
N VAL A 388 -3.82 13.93 -5.21
CA VAL A 388 -2.63 14.79 -5.16
C VAL A 388 -2.46 15.56 -6.45
N SER A 389 -1.85 16.75 -6.36
CA SER A 389 -1.39 17.50 -7.51
C SER A 389 0.13 17.50 -7.59
N ASN A 390 0.67 17.48 -8.78
CA ASN A 390 2.09 17.63 -9.07
C ASN A 390 2.53 19.07 -8.75
N ALA A 391 3.48 19.24 -7.84
CA ALA A 391 3.94 20.55 -7.42
C ALA A 391 4.63 21.35 -8.55
N GLN A 392 5.17 20.68 -9.57
CA GLN A 392 5.81 21.33 -10.72
C GLN A 392 4.80 21.97 -11.68
N LYS A 393 3.49 21.74 -11.47
CA LYS A 393 2.40 22.26 -12.30
C LYS A 393 1.61 23.41 -11.62
N GLN A 394 1.99 23.79 -10.41
CA GLN A 394 1.30 24.84 -9.62
C GLN A 394 2.00 26.19 -9.68
#